data_16ea584f422762d8d4d4370644a69a40
#
_entry.id   16ea584f422762d8d4d4370644a69a40
#
_cell.length_a   1.000
_cell.length_b   1.000
_cell.length_c   1.000
_cell.angle_alpha   90.00
_cell.angle_beta   90.00
_cell.angle_gamma   90.00
#
_symmetry.space_group_name_H-M   'P 1'
#
loop_
_entity.id
_entity.type
_entity.pdbx_description
1 polymer ?
#
loop_
_entity_poly.entity_id
_entity_poly.type
_entity_poly.pdbx_seq_one_letter_code
_entity_poly.pdbx_strand_id
1 'polypeptide(L)'
;MTTTATKRSVGYWIVAVFALVWNLIGVAMWYLQVSMTPDQLAAMPEAQRQVYEGTPGWINIVFAVAVLGGVLGALGLLMKKRWACTMFALSLIALLVQMIGAYVVTPAWAAYGPVGLVMPVVLLLIALFLLWYANKAKARGWLS
;
A
#
# COMPACT_ATOMS: atom_id res chain seq x y z
N MET A 1 -15.81 -10.00 32.44
CA MET A 1 -15.59 -9.75 32.24
C MET A 1 -15.11 -9.76 31.85
N THR A 2 -15.34 -9.53 31.46
CA THR A 2 -14.92 -9.17 31.07
C THR A 2 -14.53 -8.82 30.59
N THR A 3 -14.58 -8.88 30.52
CA THR A 3 -14.17 -8.32 30.08
C THR A 3 -13.59 -7.99 29.61
N THR A 4 -13.88 -8.59 30.26
CA THR A 4 -13.33 -7.51 29.72
C THR A 4 -12.74 -7.46 28.32
N ALA A 5 -12.67 -8.49 27.58
CA ALA A 5 -12.31 -8.38 26.19
C ALA A 5 -13.32 -7.50 25.50
N THR A 6 -12.89 -6.30 25.10
CA THR A 6 -13.71 -5.39 24.34
C THR A 6 -14.15 -6.09 23.07
N LYS A 7 -15.42 -6.18 22.82
CA LYS A 7 -15.91 -6.74 21.57
C LYS A 7 -15.36 -5.92 20.41
N ARG A 8 -14.98 -6.60 19.36
CA ARG A 8 -14.61 -5.93 18.10
C ARG A 8 -15.81 -5.15 17.61
N SER A 9 -15.58 -3.87 17.37
CA SER A 9 -16.64 -3.00 16.88
C SER A 9 -16.96 -3.28 15.42
N VAL A 10 -18.11 -2.83 14.97
CA VAL A 10 -18.44 -2.84 13.54
C VAL A 10 -17.38 -2.08 12.75
N GLY A 11 -16.84 -1.00 13.34
CA GLY A 11 -15.75 -0.26 12.73
C GLY A 11 -14.51 -1.10 12.45
N TYR A 12 -14.20 -2.07 13.32
CA TYR A 12 -13.09 -2.99 13.09
C TYR A 12 -13.26 -3.75 11.75
N TRP A 13 -14.44 -4.30 11.52
CA TRP A 13 -14.71 -5.06 10.31
C TRP A 13 -14.76 -4.16 9.08
N ILE A 14 -15.29 -2.94 9.23
CA ILE A 14 -15.29 -1.96 8.14
C ILE A 14 -13.85 -1.63 7.74
N VAL A 15 -12.97 -1.37 8.71
CA VAL A 15 -11.56 -1.08 8.44
C VAL A 15 -10.87 -2.28 7.80
N ALA A 16 -11.11 -3.49 8.29
CA ALA A 16 -10.48 -4.70 7.75
C ALA A 16 -10.90 -4.93 6.29
N VAL A 17 -12.17 -4.80 5.98
CA VAL A 17 -12.68 -4.96 4.61
C VAL A 17 -12.16 -3.84 3.72
N PHE A 18 -12.18 -2.60 4.19
CA PHE A 18 -11.63 -1.47 3.45
C PHE A 18 -10.16 -1.71 3.12
N ALA A 19 -9.38 -2.15 4.11
CA ALA A 19 -7.95 -2.41 3.91
C ALA A 19 -7.74 -3.48 2.84
N LEU A 20 -8.53 -4.54 2.87
CA LEU A 20 -8.42 -5.61 1.88
C LEU A 20 -8.76 -5.10 0.48
N VAL A 21 -9.87 -4.41 0.31
CA VAL A 21 -10.30 -3.88 -0.98
C VAL A 21 -9.28 -2.87 -1.50
N TRP A 22 -8.83 -1.95 -0.65
CA TRP A 22 -7.84 -0.94 -1.01
C TRP A 22 -6.55 -1.58 -1.51
N ASN A 23 -6.05 -2.58 -0.78
CA ASN A 23 -4.79 -3.23 -1.15
C ASN A 23 -4.95 -4.15 -2.35
N LEU A 24 -6.12 -4.75 -2.56
CA LEU A 24 -6.38 -5.52 -3.79
C LEU A 24 -6.39 -4.61 -5.02
N ILE A 25 -6.92 -3.40 -4.89
CA ILE A 25 -6.82 -2.39 -5.94
C ILE A 25 -5.35 -2.07 -6.20
N GLY A 26 -4.55 -1.96 -5.15
CA GLY A 26 -3.10 -1.76 -5.27
C GLY A 26 -2.41 -2.89 -6.04
N VAL A 27 -2.79 -4.14 -5.78
CA VAL A 27 -2.26 -5.30 -6.53
C VAL A 27 -2.64 -5.20 -8.01
N ALA A 28 -3.87 -4.81 -8.31
CA ALA A 28 -4.30 -4.63 -9.70
C ALA A 28 -3.50 -3.54 -10.39
N MET A 29 -3.25 -2.42 -9.71
CA MET A 29 -2.44 -1.33 -10.26
C MET A 29 -1.00 -1.76 -10.49
N TRP A 30 -0.42 -2.51 -9.55
CA TRP A 30 0.92 -3.07 -9.71
C TRP A 30 0.98 -4.00 -10.94
N TYR A 31 0.00 -4.89 -11.06
CA TYR A 31 -0.07 -5.82 -12.19
C TYR A 31 -0.14 -5.08 -13.53
N LEU A 32 -0.97 -4.04 -13.60
CA LEU A 32 -1.08 -3.23 -14.81
C LEU A 32 0.24 -2.53 -15.14
N GLN A 33 0.94 -2.05 -14.11
CA GLN A 33 2.22 -1.37 -14.31
C GLN A 33 3.30 -2.32 -14.85
N VAL A 34 3.42 -3.54 -14.30
CA VAL A 34 4.47 -4.48 -14.70
C VAL A 34 4.14 -5.25 -15.98
N SER A 35 2.87 -5.28 -16.39
CA SER A 35 2.42 -5.97 -17.60
C SER A 35 2.14 -5.02 -18.77
N MET A 36 2.58 -3.76 -18.66
CA MET A 36 2.38 -2.76 -19.71
C MET A 36 3.02 -3.21 -21.00
N THR A 37 2.23 -3.23 -22.09
CA THR A 37 2.73 -3.61 -23.42
C THR A 37 3.41 -2.41 -24.10
N PRO A 38 4.29 -2.65 -25.10
CA PRO A 38 4.88 -1.55 -25.86
C PRO A 38 3.84 -0.62 -26.49
N ASP A 39 2.72 -1.17 -26.96
CA ASP A 39 1.65 -0.37 -27.55
C ASP A 39 0.99 0.54 -26.51
N GLN A 40 0.77 0.02 -25.32
CA GLN A 40 0.23 0.83 -24.21
C GLN A 40 1.19 1.94 -23.81
N LEU A 41 2.49 1.64 -23.74
CA LEU A 41 3.50 2.65 -23.45
C LEU A 41 3.54 3.74 -24.52
N ALA A 42 3.47 3.34 -25.79
CA ALA A 42 3.50 4.28 -26.91
C ALA A 42 2.29 5.22 -26.91
N ALA A 43 1.17 4.79 -26.35
CA ALA A 43 -0.04 5.60 -26.25
C ALA A 43 0.00 6.63 -25.11
N MET A 44 0.98 6.53 -24.22
CA MET A 44 1.11 7.45 -23.07
C MET A 44 1.81 8.75 -23.50
N PRO A 45 1.54 9.86 -22.79
CA PRO A 45 2.34 11.07 -22.95
C PRO A 45 3.83 10.76 -22.69
N GLU A 46 4.71 11.42 -23.44
CA GLU A 46 6.14 11.11 -23.40
C GLU A 46 6.73 11.22 -21.99
N ALA A 47 6.35 12.26 -21.23
CA ALA A 47 6.87 12.46 -19.89
C ALA A 47 6.52 11.30 -18.96
N GLN A 48 5.28 10.80 -19.04
CA GLN A 48 4.84 9.66 -18.24
C GLN A 48 5.51 8.36 -18.70
N ARG A 49 5.66 8.19 -20.02
CA ARG A 49 6.36 7.03 -20.57
C ARG A 49 7.79 6.95 -20.06
N GLN A 50 8.48 8.09 -19.97
CA GLN A 50 9.85 8.14 -19.45
C GLN A 50 9.92 7.65 -18.00
N VAL A 51 8.89 7.95 -17.18
CA VAL A 51 8.83 7.43 -15.81
C VAL A 51 8.72 5.92 -15.81
N TYR A 52 7.84 5.35 -16.62
CA TYR A 52 7.68 3.89 -16.72
C TYR A 52 8.95 3.22 -17.23
N GLU A 53 9.53 3.75 -18.29
CA GLU A 53 10.75 3.18 -18.89
C GLU A 53 11.96 3.35 -17.97
N GLY A 54 12.00 4.41 -17.19
CA GLY A 54 13.09 4.67 -16.24
C GLY A 54 12.95 3.94 -14.90
N THR A 55 11.83 3.26 -14.67
CA THR A 55 11.61 2.55 -13.41
C THR A 55 12.39 1.23 -13.41
N PRO A 56 13.40 1.08 -12.54
CA PRO A 56 14.15 -0.17 -12.48
C PRO A 56 13.33 -1.29 -11.87
N GLY A 57 13.70 -2.53 -12.17
CA GLY A 57 12.98 -3.70 -11.70
C GLY A 57 12.85 -3.78 -10.17
N TRP A 58 13.88 -3.31 -9.44
CA TRP A 58 13.83 -3.38 -7.99
C TRP A 58 12.72 -2.50 -7.39
N ILE A 59 12.37 -1.38 -8.04
CA ILE A 59 11.26 -0.54 -7.59
C ILE A 59 9.94 -1.29 -7.76
N ASN A 60 9.77 -2.01 -8.86
CA ASN A 60 8.57 -2.83 -9.08
C ASN A 60 8.47 -3.96 -8.06
N ILE A 61 9.59 -4.56 -7.66
CA ILE A 61 9.62 -5.59 -6.62
C ILE A 61 9.22 -4.99 -5.28
N VAL A 62 9.75 -3.83 -4.94
CA VAL A 62 9.41 -3.13 -3.69
C VAL A 62 7.93 -2.73 -3.68
N PHE A 63 7.40 -2.29 -4.81
CA PHE A 63 5.98 -1.98 -4.94
C PHE A 63 5.14 -3.23 -4.69
N ALA A 64 5.55 -4.38 -5.25
CA ALA A 64 4.87 -5.65 -4.99
C ALA A 64 4.86 -5.99 -3.50
N VAL A 65 5.99 -5.81 -2.82
CA VAL A 65 6.08 -6.04 -1.36
C VAL A 65 5.11 -5.12 -0.63
N ALA A 66 5.01 -3.85 -1.04
CA ALA A 66 4.10 -2.89 -0.40
C ALA A 66 2.64 -3.34 -0.51
N VAL A 67 2.19 -3.68 -1.73
CA VAL A 67 0.78 -4.03 -1.93
C VAL A 67 0.45 -5.42 -1.39
N LEU A 68 1.34 -6.40 -1.56
CA LEU A 68 1.13 -7.74 -1.02
C LEU A 68 1.21 -7.73 0.50
N GLY A 69 2.12 -6.96 1.09
CA GLY A 69 2.18 -6.78 2.54
C GLY A 69 0.89 -6.17 3.08
N GLY A 70 0.33 -5.20 2.35
CA GLY A 70 -0.96 -4.61 2.71
C GLY A 70 -2.11 -5.61 2.65
N VAL A 71 -2.15 -6.46 1.61
CA VAL A 71 -3.15 -7.52 1.51
C VAL A 71 -3.01 -8.51 2.66
N LEU A 72 -1.78 -8.95 2.95
CA LEU A 72 -1.54 -9.86 4.07
C LEU A 72 -1.92 -9.22 5.40
N GLY A 73 -1.62 -7.93 5.58
CA GLY A 73 -2.05 -7.20 6.76
C GLY A 73 -3.57 -7.17 6.91
N ALA A 74 -4.28 -6.91 5.80
CA ALA A 74 -5.74 -6.90 5.80
C ALA A 74 -6.30 -8.29 6.11
N LEU A 75 -5.73 -9.33 5.52
CA LEU A 75 -6.11 -10.70 5.83
C LEU A 75 -5.84 -11.03 7.29
N GLY A 76 -4.71 -10.55 7.83
CA GLY A 76 -4.39 -10.72 9.23
C GLY A 76 -5.43 -10.08 10.15
N LEU A 77 -5.93 -8.90 9.79
CA LEU A 77 -7.02 -8.27 10.53
C LEU A 77 -8.30 -9.12 10.46
N LEU A 78 -8.66 -9.60 9.28
CA LEU A 78 -9.84 -10.45 9.11
C LEU A 78 -9.71 -11.75 9.89
N MET A 79 -8.51 -12.30 9.98
CA MET A 79 -8.21 -13.52 10.73
C MET A 79 -7.89 -13.26 12.21
N LYS A 80 -7.88 -11.99 12.62
CA LYS A 80 -7.64 -11.56 14.01
C LYS A 80 -6.24 -11.95 14.49
N LYS A 81 -5.23 -11.78 13.61
CA LYS A 81 -3.85 -12.19 13.89
C LYS A 81 -2.96 -10.99 14.17
N ARG A 82 -2.05 -11.14 15.14
CA ARG A 82 -1.10 -10.09 15.50
C ARG A 82 -0.11 -9.76 14.40
N TRP A 83 0.21 -10.74 13.56
CA TRP A 83 1.16 -10.50 12.48
C TRP A 83 0.65 -9.48 11.45
N ALA A 84 -0.64 -9.11 11.52
CA ALA A 84 -1.17 -8.01 10.71
C ALA A 84 -0.38 -6.72 10.92
N CYS A 85 -0.01 -6.41 12.17
CA CYS A 85 0.79 -5.22 12.48
C CYS A 85 2.14 -5.26 11.77
N THR A 86 2.81 -6.41 11.78
CA THR A 86 4.10 -6.59 11.11
C THR A 86 3.94 -6.42 9.60
N MET A 87 2.88 -6.98 9.01
CA MET A 87 2.64 -6.87 7.57
C MET A 87 2.36 -5.43 7.16
N PHE A 88 1.58 -4.69 7.94
CA PHE A 88 1.34 -3.27 7.66
C PHE A 88 2.60 -2.43 7.84
N ALA A 89 3.44 -2.74 8.83
CA ALA A 89 4.71 -2.05 9.01
C ALA A 89 5.64 -2.30 7.83
N LEU A 90 5.75 -3.55 7.38
CA LEU A 90 6.55 -3.92 6.22
C LEU A 90 6.04 -3.23 4.96
N SER A 91 4.72 -3.22 4.78
CA SER A 91 4.08 -2.53 3.66
C SER A 91 4.40 -1.04 3.65
N LEU A 92 4.33 -0.38 4.80
CA LEU A 92 4.63 1.04 4.92
C LEU A 92 6.09 1.33 4.57
N ILE A 93 7.03 0.53 5.08
CA ILE A 93 8.45 0.70 4.78
C ILE A 93 8.69 0.53 3.28
N ALA A 94 8.13 -0.52 2.67
CA ALA A 94 8.27 -0.76 1.24
C ALA A 94 7.67 0.38 0.42
N LEU A 95 6.52 0.92 0.85
CA LEU A 95 5.88 2.04 0.18
C LEU A 95 6.76 3.28 0.21
N LEU A 96 7.38 3.58 1.36
CA LEU A 96 8.31 4.71 1.48
C LEU A 96 9.52 4.54 0.56
N VAL A 97 10.10 3.35 0.55
CA VAL A 97 11.26 3.05 -0.32
C VAL A 97 10.86 3.20 -1.78
N GLN A 98 9.71 2.69 -2.16
CA GLN A 98 9.22 2.76 -3.54
C GLN A 98 8.99 4.21 -3.97
N MET A 99 8.35 5.02 -3.12
CA MET A 99 8.07 6.42 -3.43
C MET A 99 9.35 7.23 -3.57
N ILE A 100 10.26 7.11 -2.60
CA ILE A 100 11.53 7.84 -2.63
C ILE A 100 12.33 7.40 -3.84
N GLY A 101 12.41 6.08 -4.09
CA GLY A 101 13.13 5.54 -5.23
C GLY A 101 12.58 6.05 -6.56
N ALA A 102 11.27 6.08 -6.70
CA ALA A 102 10.62 6.56 -7.92
C ALA A 102 11.00 8.01 -8.24
N TYR A 103 10.98 8.88 -7.22
CA TYR A 103 11.30 10.30 -7.41
C TYR A 103 12.78 10.57 -7.55
N VAL A 104 13.65 9.69 -7.02
CA VAL A 104 15.11 9.85 -7.14
C VAL A 104 15.62 9.28 -8.45
N VAL A 105 15.08 8.15 -8.90
CA VAL A 105 15.64 7.38 -10.03
C VAL A 105 14.94 7.70 -11.35
N THR A 106 13.68 8.16 -11.30
CA THR A 106 12.90 8.46 -12.50
C THR A 106 12.61 9.95 -12.61
N PRO A 107 12.24 10.46 -13.81
CA PRO A 107 11.82 11.87 -13.97
C PRO A 107 10.38 12.12 -13.51
N ALA A 108 9.93 11.46 -12.44
CA ALA A 108 8.55 11.59 -11.95
C ALA A 108 8.19 13.03 -11.58
N TRP A 109 9.13 13.75 -10.96
CA TRP A 109 8.89 15.14 -10.60
C TRP A 109 8.66 16.00 -11.83
N ALA A 110 9.47 15.82 -12.87
CA ALA A 110 9.30 16.55 -14.12
C ALA A 110 8.02 16.16 -14.85
N ALA A 111 7.61 14.90 -14.75
CA ALA A 111 6.40 14.40 -15.43
C ALA A 111 5.12 14.84 -14.75
N TYR A 112 5.07 14.80 -13.41
CA TYR A 112 3.83 15.01 -12.66
C TYR A 112 3.82 16.29 -11.86
N GLY A 113 4.99 16.86 -11.53
CA GLY A 113 5.10 18.06 -10.71
C GLY A 113 4.55 17.88 -9.30
N PRO A 114 4.23 19.00 -8.60
CA PRO A 114 3.68 18.92 -7.24
C PRO A 114 2.36 18.16 -7.15
N VAL A 115 1.55 18.19 -8.22
CA VAL A 115 0.25 17.48 -8.25
C VAL A 115 0.48 15.96 -8.15
N GLY A 116 1.59 15.46 -8.65
CA GLY A 116 1.93 14.06 -8.58
C GLY A 116 2.18 13.56 -7.15
N LEU A 117 2.35 14.45 -6.18
CA LEU A 117 2.51 14.07 -4.77
C LEU A 117 1.17 13.75 -4.08
N VAL A 118 0.04 14.12 -4.69
CA VAL A 118 -1.28 13.92 -4.05
C VAL A 118 -1.53 12.45 -3.76
N MET A 119 -1.39 11.59 -4.77
CA MET A 119 -1.65 10.14 -4.58
C MET A 119 -0.64 9.49 -3.64
N PRO A 120 0.69 9.71 -3.75
CA PRO A 120 1.64 9.20 -2.76
C PRO A 120 1.31 9.61 -1.33
N VAL A 121 0.93 10.88 -1.11
CA VAL A 121 0.56 11.35 0.23
C VAL A 121 -0.68 10.62 0.74
N VAL A 122 -1.70 10.44 -0.11
CA VAL A 122 -2.91 9.69 0.25
C VAL A 122 -2.55 8.25 0.62
N LEU A 123 -1.70 7.60 -0.17
CA LEU A 123 -1.26 6.24 0.10
C LEU A 123 -0.53 6.14 1.44
N LEU A 124 0.34 7.10 1.74
CA LEU A 124 1.05 7.14 3.03
C LEU A 124 0.10 7.34 4.20
N LEU A 125 -0.86 8.25 4.07
CA LEU A 125 -1.83 8.52 5.13
C LEU A 125 -2.66 7.28 5.43
N ILE A 126 -3.10 6.58 4.40
CA ILE A 126 -3.87 5.33 4.58
C ILE A 126 -3.00 4.24 5.20
N ALA A 127 -1.75 4.10 4.75
CA ALA A 127 -0.83 3.12 5.31
C ALA A 127 -0.54 3.38 6.79
N LEU A 128 -0.33 4.64 7.14
CA LEU A 128 -0.12 5.05 8.54
C LEU A 128 -1.36 4.78 9.38
N PHE A 129 -2.54 5.10 8.85
CA PHE A 129 -3.80 4.83 9.53
C PHE A 129 -3.99 3.33 9.79
N LEU A 130 -3.74 2.50 8.79
CA LEU A 130 -3.91 1.05 8.93
C LEU A 130 -2.94 0.47 9.95
N LEU A 131 -1.69 0.92 9.93
CA LEU A 131 -0.70 0.47 10.91
C LEU A 131 -1.11 0.90 12.31
N TRP A 132 -1.50 2.17 12.49
CA TRP A 132 -1.96 2.67 13.77
C TRP A 132 -3.17 1.89 14.27
N TYR A 133 -4.12 1.65 13.38
CA TYR A 133 -5.35 0.94 13.74
C TYR A 133 -5.05 -0.50 14.14
N ALA A 134 -4.16 -1.18 13.41
CA ALA A 134 -3.77 -2.55 13.73
C ALA A 134 -3.09 -2.63 15.09
N ASN A 135 -2.21 -1.67 15.39
CA ASN A 135 -1.55 -1.61 16.70
C ASN A 135 -2.56 -1.34 17.82
N LYS A 136 -3.55 -0.48 17.57
CA LYS A 136 -4.61 -0.21 18.53
C LYS A 136 -5.46 -1.45 18.77
N ALA A 137 -5.80 -2.18 17.72
CA ALA A 137 -6.55 -3.43 17.83
C ALA A 137 -5.76 -4.47 18.62
N LYS A 138 -4.45 -4.55 18.39
CA LYS A 138 -3.58 -5.44 19.16
C LYS A 138 -3.57 -5.07 20.64
N ALA A 139 -3.47 -3.75 20.95
CA ALA A 139 -3.48 -3.28 22.33
C ALA A 139 -4.80 -3.56 23.03
N ARG A 140 -5.90 -3.62 22.30
CA ARG A 140 -7.22 -3.93 22.85
C ARG A 140 -7.49 -5.42 22.97
N GLY A 141 -6.53 -6.26 22.62
CA GLY A 141 -6.68 -7.72 22.70
C GLY A 141 -7.54 -8.32 21.57
N TRP A 142 -7.78 -7.54 20.52
CA TRP A 142 -8.58 -8.01 19.37
C TRP A 142 -7.81 -8.93 18.44
N LEU A 143 -6.49 -8.92 18.52
CA LEU A 143 -5.61 -9.75 17.71
C LEU A 143 -4.89 -10.77 18.60
N SER A 144 -4.73 -11.97 18.10
CA SER A 144 -4.10 -13.05 18.85
C SER A 144 -2.82 -13.58 18.19
#